data_f4c89e78f4fe45b8bd1a6736eeac751f
#
_entry.id   f4c89e78f4fe45b8bd1a6736eeac751f
#
_cell.length_a   1.000
_cell.length_b   1.000
_cell.length_c   1.000
_cell.angle_alpha   90.00
_cell.angle_beta   90.00
_cell.angle_gamma   90.00
#
_symmetry.space_group_name_H-M   'P 1'
#
loop_
_entity.id
_entity.type
_entity.pdbx_description
1 polymer ?
#
loop_
_entity_poly.entity_id
_entity_poly.type
_entity_poly.pdbx_seq_one_letter_code
_entity_poly.pdbx_strand_id
1 'polypeptide(L)'
;MGLEFKTPARLVAADLVRVFAMVLMVQGHTLDVLLTPDCRFTSWYNIWLFCRGFTAPMFMALAGFSFALATLRRWENHLHFGPAVAKRLRRFAFFVLLGYSLRIPVHSLLRDLRWASPQAWQCFLQFDVLQTIGFTLISLQLLVLGLRTPTRFATVTGMLALIVAFAAPLAWNSPFLNSLPLALKSALIGTTGSLFPLIPWSAYIFLGATLGTAYAAVGQSTPSLLRRAIPFGLLLFVAGIALEGVSLHIYGPANFWLTTPHLFVARIGFVTASLGLATFLERFLLVSPRAVQSLAEESLLVYFVHVVLLYGSRWNPGLKQYIGCTMGLAHACLLVIVLVTVMLMTAFYWNRMKKDHPRLSSVLRLAAVGAAALAVA
;
A
#
# COMPACT_ATOMS: atom_id res chain seq x y z
N MET A 1 9.07 16.17 -30.37
CA MET A 1 8.50 14.88 -30.78
C MET A 1 7.59 14.42 -29.64
N GLY A 2 6.27 14.64 -29.76
CA GLY A 2 5.31 14.30 -28.71
C GLY A 2 5.12 12.79 -28.68
N LEU A 3 5.33 12.16 -27.53
CA LEU A 3 4.99 10.76 -27.31
C LEU A 3 3.47 10.64 -27.40
N GLU A 4 2.95 9.98 -28.44
CA GLU A 4 1.55 9.59 -28.51
C GLU A 4 1.29 8.49 -27.48
N PHE A 5 0.65 8.86 -26.37
CA PHE A 5 0.20 7.90 -25.37
C PHE A 5 -1.07 7.21 -25.88
N LYS A 6 -0.93 5.98 -26.38
CA LYS A 6 -2.10 5.13 -26.66
C LYS A 6 -2.82 4.83 -25.34
N THR A 7 -4.16 4.91 -25.38
CA THR A 7 -4.99 4.64 -24.18
C THR A 7 -4.66 3.25 -23.64
N PRO A 8 -3.99 3.14 -22.48
CA PRO A 8 -3.54 1.83 -22.00
C PRO A 8 -4.74 0.98 -21.58
N ALA A 9 -4.84 -0.25 -22.09
CA ALA A 9 -5.79 -1.23 -21.57
C ALA A 9 -5.49 -1.54 -20.11
N ARG A 10 -6.46 -2.08 -19.40
CA ARG A 10 -6.24 -2.57 -18.03
C ARG A 10 -5.26 -3.73 -18.06
N LEU A 11 -4.24 -3.69 -17.23
CA LEU A 11 -3.21 -4.72 -17.16
C LEU A 11 -3.63 -5.79 -16.14
N VAL A 12 -4.01 -6.98 -16.60
CA VAL A 12 -4.41 -8.11 -15.75
C VAL A 12 -3.27 -8.53 -14.82
N ALA A 13 -2.03 -8.50 -15.30
CA ALA A 13 -0.86 -8.78 -14.49
C ALA A 13 -0.76 -7.89 -13.23
N ALA A 14 -1.09 -6.60 -13.34
CA ALA A 14 -1.12 -5.71 -12.18
C ALA A 14 -2.23 -6.07 -11.18
N ASP A 15 -3.39 -6.51 -11.68
CA ASP A 15 -4.47 -7.01 -10.83
C ASP A 15 -4.09 -8.32 -10.14
N LEU A 16 -3.39 -9.24 -10.82
CA LEU A 16 -2.85 -10.48 -10.24
C LEU A 16 -1.86 -10.20 -9.10
N VAL A 17 -0.87 -9.32 -9.34
CA VAL A 17 0.09 -8.95 -8.29
C VAL A 17 -0.62 -8.29 -7.12
N ARG A 18 -1.68 -7.51 -7.35
CA ARG A 18 -2.47 -6.91 -6.27
C ARG A 18 -3.24 -7.96 -5.46
N VAL A 19 -3.85 -8.95 -6.11
CA VAL A 19 -4.52 -10.07 -5.43
C VAL A 19 -3.51 -10.90 -4.65
N PHE A 20 -2.34 -11.19 -5.23
CA PHE A 20 -1.25 -11.87 -4.53
C PHE A 20 -0.79 -11.11 -3.28
N ALA A 21 -0.53 -9.80 -3.42
CA ALA A 21 -0.18 -8.95 -2.28
C ALA A 21 -1.28 -8.93 -1.20
N MET A 22 -2.56 -8.95 -1.60
CA MET A 22 -3.71 -9.03 -0.69
C MET A 22 -3.72 -10.34 0.11
N VAL A 23 -3.45 -11.47 -0.53
CA VAL A 23 -3.32 -12.79 0.13
C VAL A 23 -2.16 -12.76 1.12
N LEU A 24 -0.98 -12.27 0.72
CA LEU A 24 0.18 -12.15 1.60
C LEU A 24 -0.09 -11.22 2.80
N MET A 25 -0.84 -10.17 2.60
CA MET A 25 -1.21 -9.22 3.66
C MET A 25 -2.09 -9.88 4.72
N VAL A 26 -3.16 -10.56 4.31
CA VAL A 26 -4.06 -11.26 5.24
C VAL A 26 -3.30 -12.37 5.96
N GLN A 27 -2.52 -13.16 5.24
CA GLN A 27 -1.67 -14.22 5.81
C GLN A 27 -0.67 -13.65 6.83
N GLY A 28 0.02 -12.56 6.46
CA GLY A 28 1.02 -11.94 7.31
C GLY A 28 0.45 -11.43 8.63
N HIS A 29 -0.66 -10.70 8.58
CA HIS A 29 -1.30 -10.17 9.77
C HIS A 29 -1.93 -11.27 10.64
N THR A 30 -2.46 -12.32 10.03
CA THR A 30 -3.02 -13.47 10.77
C THR A 30 -1.94 -14.17 11.58
N LEU A 31 -0.79 -14.48 10.99
CA LEU A 31 0.32 -15.10 11.70
C LEU A 31 0.89 -14.20 12.80
N ASP A 32 0.97 -12.88 12.55
CA ASP A 32 1.41 -11.92 13.59
C ASP A 32 0.56 -11.94 14.84
N VAL A 33 -0.76 -12.08 14.66
CA VAL A 33 -1.71 -12.01 15.76
C VAL A 33 -1.78 -13.31 16.53
N LEU A 34 -1.60 -14.46 15.87
CA LEU A 34 -1.97 -15.77 16.42
C LEU A 34 -0.79 -16.65 16.80
N LEU A 35 0.37 -16.49 16.13
CA LEU A 35 1.49 -17.40 16.27
C LEU A 35 2.17 -17.25 17.63
N THR A 36 2.42 -18.39 18.32
CA THR A 36 3.12 -18.42 19.60
C THR A 36 4.53 -17.81 19.52
N PRO A 37 5.05 -17.23 20.59
CA PRO A 37 6.40 -16.69 20.62
C PRO A 37 7.48 -17.71 20.24
N ASP A 38 7.35 -18.97 20.66
CA ASP A 38 8.33 -20.03 20.37
C ASP A 38 8.53 -20.26 18.88
N CYS A 39 7.46 -20.18 18.09
CA CYS A 39 7.55 -20.28 16.64
C CYS A 39 8.33 -19.12 15.99
N ARG A 40 8.44 -17.98 16.67
CA ARG A 40 9.11 -16.78 16.14
C ARG A 40 10.62 -16.81 16.24
N PHE A 41 11.18 -17.73 17.04
CA PHE A 41 12.64 -17.93 17.17
C PHE A 41 13.22 -18.93 16.18
N THR A 42 12.44 -19.34 15.18
CA THR A 42 12.85 -20.34 14.19
C THR A 42 13.41 -19.70 12.92
N SER A 43 14.33 -20.39 12.23
CA SER A 43 14.91 -19.89 10.97
C SER A 43 13.88 -19.66 9.87
N TRP A 44 12.85 -20.52 9.77
CA TRP A 44 11.79 -20.33 8.79
C TRP A 44 10.99 -19.05 9.04
N TYR A 45 10.78 -18.64 10.30
CA TYR A 45 10.10 -17.41 10.64
C TYR A 45 10.87 -16.18 10.16
N ASN A 46 12.19 -16.18 10.29
CA ASN A 46 13.05 -15.11 9.78
C ASN A 46 12.97 -14.98 8.25
N ILE A 47 12.97 -16.11 7.53
CA ILE A 47 12.80 -16.13 6.07
C ILE A 47 11.41 -15.60 5.71
N TRP A 48 10.38 -16.07 6.40
CA TRP A 48 9.01 -15.61 6.19
C TRP A 48 8.86 -14.11 6.47
N LEU A 49 9.46 -13.60 7.56
CA LEU A 49 9.44 -12.18 7.92
C LEU A 49 10.12 -11.33 6.83
N PHE A 50 11.24 -11.80 6.28
CA PHE A 50 11.88 -11.16 5.14
C PHE A 50 10.94 -11.11 3.92
N CYS A 51 10.36 -12.24 3.51
CA CYS A 51 9.42 -12.31 2.38
C CYS A 51 8.20 -11.41 2.58
N ARG A 52 7.65 -11.35 3.79
CA ARG A 52 6.54 -10.48 4.15
C ARG A 52 6.86 -9.00 3.95
N GLY A 53 8.11 -8.59 4.14
CA GLY A 53 8.60 -7.23 3.94
C GLY A 53 8.38 -6.66 2.53
N PHE A 54 7.99 -7.49 1.55
CA PHE A 54 7.70 -7.08 0.17
C PHE A 54 6.22 -6.75 -0.09
N THR A 55 5.31 -7.09 0.82
CA THR A 55 3.86 -6.92 0.64
C THR A 55 3.44 -5.45 0.50
N ALA A 56 3.85 -4.60 1.42
CA ALA A 56 3.52 -3.16 1.38
C ALA A 56 4.13 -2.45 0.16
N PRO A 57 5.41 -2.67 -0.20
CA PRO A 57 5.99 -2.17 -1.45
C PRO A 57 5.19 -2.53 -2.71
N MET A 58 4.67 -3.76 -2.81
CA MET A 58 3.81 -4.16 -3.93
C MET A 58 2.54 -3.30 -4.01
N PHE A 59 1.81 -3.13 -2.90
CA PHE A 59 0.61 -2.28 -2.87
C PHE A 59 0.91 -0.84 -3.23
N MET A 60 1.96 -0.28 -2.66
CA MET A 60 2.33 1.12 -2.87
C MET A 60 2.79 1.39 -4.29
N ALA A 61 3.67 0.56 -4.84
CA ALA A 61 4.11 0.69 -6.23
C ALA A 61 2.94 0.52 -7.22
N LEU A 62 2.06 -0.46 -6.98
CA LEU A 62 0.87 -0.66 -7.81
C LEU A 62 -0.16 0.47 -7.66
N ALA A 63 -0.23 1.16 -6.51
CA ALA A 63 -1.08 2.35 -6.36
C ALA A 63 -0.60 3.49 -7.27
N GLY A 64 0.69 3.80 -7.26
CA GLY A 64 1.30 4.78 -8.14
C GLY A 64 1.19 4.40 -9.63
N PHE A 65 1.49 3.15 -9.97
CA PHE A 65 1.37 2.60 -11.32
C PHE A 65 -0.05 2.75 -11.88
N SER A 66 -1.04 2.32 -11.09
CA SER A 66 -2.45 2.41 -11.48
C SER A 66 -2.94 3.86 -11.55
N PHE A 67 -2.44 4.76 -10.67
CA PHE A 67 -2.72 6.18 -10.74
C PHE A 67 -2.25 6.77 -12.06
N ALA A 68 -1.02 6.48 -12.48
CA ALA A 68 -0.46 6.96 -13.75
C ALA A 68 -1.28 6.48 -14.94
N LEU A 69 -1.56 5.17 -15.04
CA LEU A 69 -2.36 4.63 -16.15
C LEU A 69 -3.77 5.23 -16.20
N ALA A 70 -4.43 5.38 -15.06
CA ALA A 70 -5.76 5.97 -14.99
C ALA A 70 -5.77 7.47 -15.35
N THR A 71 -4.68 8.17 -15.05
CA THR A 71 -4.53 9.61 -15.37
C THR A 71 -4.26 9.80 -16.85
N LEU A 72 -3.34 9.02 -17.41
CA LEU A 72 -2.96 9.11 -18.83
C LEU A 72 -4.11 8.83 -19.79
N ARG A 73 -5.08 7.98 -19.39
CA ARG A 73 -6.28 7.73 -20.20
C ARG A 73 -7.13 8.97 -20.45
N ARG A 74 -7.08 9.95 -19.57
CA ARG A 74 -7.87 11.20 -19.62
C ARG A 74 -7.05 12.36 -19.09
N TRP A 75 -5.81 12.49 -19.59
CA TRP A 75 -4.82 13.43 -19.07
C TRP A 75 -5.37 14.86 -18.97
N GLU A 76 -5.99 15.34 -20.03
CA GLU A 76 -6.54 16.72 -20.11
C GLU A 76 -7.55 17.01 -18.98
N ASN A 77 -8.37 16.02 -18.58
CA ASN A 77 -9.35 16.19 -17.51
C ASN A 77 -8.72 16.39 -16.12
N HIS A 78 -7.42 16.19 -16.01
CA HIS A 78 -6.67 16.30 -14.76
C HIS A 78 -5.70 17.48 -14.71
N LEU A 79 -5.65 18.32 -15.77
CA LEU A 79 -4.79 19.48 -15.85
C LEU A 79 -5.39 20.74 -15.20
N HIS A 80 -6.67 20.74 -14.90
CA HIS A 80 -7.38 21.86 -14.27
C HIS A 80 -8.21 21.37 -13.09
N PHE A 81 -8.38 22.24 -12.09
CA PHE A 81 -9.23 21.92 -10.95
C PHE A 81 -10.69 21.90 -11.38
N GLY A 82 -11.27 20.70 -11.49
CA GLY A 82 -12.63 20.46 -11.94
C GLY A 82 -13.24 19.24 -11.26
N PRO A 83 -14.46 18.82 -11.66
CA PRO A 83 -15.17 17.70 -11.03
C PRO A 83 -14.38 16.39 -10.97
N ALA A 84 -13.56 16.10 -12.00
CA ALA A 84 -12.74 14.90 -12.05
C ALA A 84 -11.64 14.90 -10.98
N VAL A 85 -10.94 16.04 -10.84
CA VAL A 85 -9.90 16.24 -9.82
C VAL A 85 -10.51 16.25 -8.42
N ALA A 86 -11.60 16.98 -8.21
CA ALA A 86 -12.29 17.04 -6.92
C ALA A 86 -12.80 15.66 -6.48
N LYS A 87 -13.36 14.85 -7.39
CA LYS A 87 -13.76 13.46 -7.09
C LYS A 87 -12.58 12.59 -6.67
N ARG A 88 -11.42 12.75 -7.33
CA ARG A 88 -10.18 12.04 -6.97
C ARG A 88 -9.66 12.45 -5.62
N LEU A 89 -9.52 13.74 -5.36
CA LEU A 89 -9.01 14.25 -4.09
C LEU A 89 -9.89 13.81 -2.93
N ARG A 90 -11.24 13.82 -3.09
CA ARG A 90 -12.16 13.27 -2.08
C ARG A 90 -11.90 11.78 -1.82
N ARG A 91 -11.64 10.99 -2.87
CA ARG A 91 -11.31 9.56 -2.71
C ARG A 91 -9.99 9.37 -1.97
N PHE A 92 -8.97 10.17 -2.25
CA PHE A 92 -7.67 10.07 -1.58
C PHE A 92 -7.73 10.57 -0.13
N ALA A 93 -8.48 11.65 0.12
CA ALA A 93 -8.78 12.11 1.47
C ALA A 93 -9.55 11.04 2.28
N PHE A 94 -10.46 10.30 1.64
CA PHE A 94 -11.14 9.17 2.27
C PHE A 94 -10.16 8.09 2.74
N PHE A 95 -9.08 7.79 2.01
CA PHE A 95 -8.05 6.85 2.47
C PHE A 95 -7.37 7.34 3.75
N VAL A 96 -7.05 8.64 3.78
CA VAL A 96 -6.44 9.28 4.97
C VAL A 96 -7.39 9.18 6.17
N LEU A 97 -8.65 9.56 5.99
CA LEU A 97 -9.67 9.51 7.04
C LEU A 97 -9.91 8.08 7.53
N LEU A 98 -9.97 7.11 6.60
CA LEU A 98 -10.13 5.71 6.94
C LEU A 98 -8.92 5.17 7.73
N GLY A 99 -7.70 5.58 7.37
CA GLY A 99 -6.50 5.22 8.11
C GLY A 99 -6.53 5.77 9.55
N TYR A 100 -6.92 7.02 9.73
CA TYR A 100 -7.08 7.59 11.07
C TYR A 100 -8.22 6.96 11.85
N SER A 101 -9.34 6.58 11.21
CA SER A 101 -10.46 5.93 11.90
C SER A 101 -10.07 4.61 12.56
N LEU A 102 -9.12 3.86 11.97
CA LEU A 102 -8.59 2.63 12.55
C LEU A 102 -7.71 2.87 13.79
N ARG A 103 -7.24 4.11 14.00
CA ARG A 103 -6.33 4.49 15.08
C ARG A 103 -6.98 5.36 16.16
N ILE A 104 -8.30 5.54 16.11
CA ILE A 104 -9.01 6.30 17.16
C ILE A 104 -8.85 5.55 18.48
N PRO A 105 -8.18 6.13 19.49
CA PRO A 105 -7.75 5.38 20.66
C PRO A 105 -8.83 5.14 21.70
N VAL A 106 -10.06 5.72 21.56
CA VAL A 106 -10.90 5.95 22.72
C VAL A 106 -12.40 5.84 22.51
N HIS A 107 -13.14 5.69 23.60
CA HIS A 107 -14.56 5.38 23.65
C HIS A 107 -15.52 6.53 23.29
N SER A 108 -15.06 7.79 23.24
CA SER A 108 -15.84 8.96 22.78
C SER A 108 -14.93 10.05 22.20
N LEU A 109 -15.13 10.38 20.92
CA LEU A 109 -14.27 11.30 20.18
C LEU A 109 -14.29 12.71 20.81
N LEU A 110 -15.45 13.19 21.22
CA LEU A 110 -15.61 14.54 21.79
C LEU A 110 -15.04 14.66 23.19
N ARG A 111 -15.22 13.62 24.03
CA ARG A 111 -14.72 13.61 25.40
C ARG A 111 -13.22 13.38 25.44
N ASP A 112 -12.72 12.52 24.57
CA ASP A 112 -11.36 11.99 24.63
C ASP A 112 -10.36 12.86 23.89
N LEU A 113 -10.78 13.64 22.87
CA LEU A 113 -9.92 14.65 22.25
C LEU A 113 -9.50 15.75 23.25
N ARG A 114 -10.31 16.03 24.28
CA ARG A 114 -9.96 17.02 25.31
C ARG A 114 -9.04 16.47 26.41
N TRP A 115 -9.12 15.16 26.68
CA TRP A 115 -8.47 14.52 27.83
C TRP A 115 -7.51 13.40 27.44
N ALA A 116 -7.25 13.21 26.14
CA ALA A 116 -6.35 12.19 25.65
C ALA A 116 -4.92 12.43 26.14
N SER A 117 -4.29 11.39 26.64
CA SER A 117 -2.89 11.43 27.03
C SER A 117 -1.97 11.74 25.83
N PRO A 118 -0.76 12.27 26.06
CA PRO A 118 0.24 12.45 25.00
C PRO A 118 0.50 11.16 24.21
N GLN A 119 0.47 10.01 24.88
CA GLN A 119 0.62 8.68 24.27
C GLN A 119 -0.54 8.34 23.33
N ALA A 120 -1.77 8.66 23.72
CA ALA A 120 -2.95 8.47 22.89
C ALA A 120 -2.89 9.32 21.60
N TRP A 121 -2.48 10.58 21.72
CA TRP A 121 -2.22 11.46 20.58
C TRP A 121 -1.10 10.92 19.69
N GLN A 122 -0.01 10.43 20.28
CA GLN A 122 1.07 9.83 19.52
C GLN A 122 0.57 8.61 18.71
N CYS A 123 -0.20 7.70 19.33
CA CYS A 123 -0.78 6.55 18.65
C CYS A 123 -1.75 6.96 17.53
N PHE A 124 -2.60 7.97 17.75
CA PHE A 124 -3.55 8.46 16.76
C PHE A 124 -2.84 9.07 15.54
N LEU A 125 -1.81 9.87 15.76
CA LEU A 125 -1.08 10.59 14.71
C LEU A 125 -0.07 9.73 13.95
N GLN A 126 0.17 8.48 14.37
CA GLN A 126 1.03 7.56 13.63
C GLN A 126 0.51 7.30 12.21
N PHE A 127 1.41 7.34 11.26
CA PHE A 127 1.11 7.01 9.88
C PHE A 127 1.12 5.50 9.65
N ASP A 128 0.06 5.04 9.01
CA ASP A 128 -0.09 3.70 8.48
C ASP A 128 -0.18 3.74 6.94
N VAL A 129 -0.31 2.59 6.32
CA VAL A 129 -0.29 2.44 4.86
C VAL A 129 -1.34 3.30 4.15
N LEU A 130 -2.54 3.46 4.73
CA LEU A 130 -3.63 4.23 4.10
C LEU A 130 -3.36 5.73 4.09
N GLN A 131 -2.85 6.30 5.20
CA GLN A 131 -2.47 7.70 5.22
C GLN A 131 -1.36 7.97 4.21
N THR A 132 -0.34 7.13 4.15
CA THR A 132 0.78 7.30 3.22
C THR A 132 0.32 7.20 1.76
N ILE A 133 -0.51 6.21 1.41
CA ILE A 133 -1.09 6.11 0.07
C ILE A 133 -1.94 7.36 -0.23
N GLY A 134 -2.83 7.76 0.68
CA GLY A 134 -3.72 8.90 0.48
C GLY A 134 -2.97 10.21 0.23
N PHE A 135 -2.04 10.56 1.12
CA PHE A 135 -1.24 11.79 0.97
C PHE A 135 -0.36 11.77 -0.27
N THR A 136 0.28 10.65 -0.58
CA THR A 136 1.14 10.56 -1.78
C THR A 136 0.32 10.63 -3.07
N LEU A 137 -0.89 10.03 -3.12
CA LEU A 137 -1.77 10.15 -4.28
C LEU A 137 -2.31 11.58 -4.44
N ILE A 138 -2.57 12.31 -3.35
CA ILE A 138 -2.86 13.75 -3.39
C ILE A 138 -1.68 14.50 -4.00
N SER A 139 -0.47 14.24 -3.53
CA SER A 139 0.76 14.86 -4.06
C SER A 139 0.94 14.56 -5.55
N LEU A 140 0.72 13.31 -6.00
CA LEU A 140 0.75 12.98 -7.42
C LEU A 140 -0.28 13.76 -8.24
N GLN A 141 -1.51 13.96 -7.72
CA GLN A 141 -2.52 14.76 -8.42
C GLN A 141 -2.11 16.23 -8.50
N LEU A 142 -1.50 16.79 -7.46
CA LEU A 142 -0.97 18.16 -7.47
C LEU A 142 0.21 18.28 -8.45
N LEU A 143 1.06 17.28 -8.55
CA LEU A 143 2.14 17.25 -9.55
C LEU A 143 1.58 17.21 -10.99
N VAL A 144 0.49 16.49 -11.25
CA VAL A 144 -0.17 16.52 -12.57
C VAL A 144 -0.66 17.92 -12.91
N LEU A 145 -1.32 18.61 -11.95
CA LEU A 145 -1.81 19.98 -12.14
C LEU A 145 -0.67 20.98 -12.41
N GLY A 146 0.46 20.83 -11.72
CA GLY A 146 1.60 21.74 -11.85
C GLY A 146 2.48 21.49 -13.08
N LEU A 147 2.79 20.22 -13.37
CA LEU A 147 3.75 19.84 -14.41
C LEU A 147 3.15 19.76 -15.81
N ARG A 148 1.86 19.50 -15.92
CA ARG A 148 1.03 19.55 -17.15
C ARG A 148 1.46 18.65 -18.31
N THR A 149 2.60 17.96 -18.25
CA THR A 149 3.04 17.02 -19.29
C THR A 149 3.41 15.67 -18.69
N PRO A 150 3.03 14.55 -19.33
CA PRO A 150 3.36 13.21 -18.84
C PRO A 150 4.86 12.96 -18.65
N THR A 151 5.69 13.51 -19.56
CA THR A 151 7.14 13.36 -19.48
C THR A 151 7.71 14.05 -18.24
N ARG A 152 7.35 15.33 -18.00
CA ARG A 152 7.79 16.04 -16.78
C ARG A 152 7.29 15.34 -15.53
N PHE A 153 6.03 14.89 -15.56
CA PHE A 153 5.45 14.11 -14.44
C PHE A 153 6.29 12.86 -14.14
N ALA A 154 6.61 12.03 -15.14
CA ALA A 154 7.44 10.85 -14.95
C ALA A 154 8.85 11.17 -14.44
N THR A 155 9.49 12.23 -14.99
CA THR A 155 10.82 12.63 -14.55
C THR A 155 10.82 13.10 -13.11
N VAL A 156 9.88 13.97 -12.73
CA VAL A 156 9.80 14.50 -11.36
C VAL A 156 9.44 13.41 -10.36
N THR A 157 8.48 12.53 -10.67
CA THR A 157 8.13 11.41 -9.77
C THR A 157 9.28 10.42 -9.63
N GLY A 158 10.05 10.16 -10.69
CA GLY A 158 11.26 9.34 -10.62
C GLY A 158 12.34 9.96 -9.74
N MET A 159 12.61 11.27 -9.91
CA MET A 159 13.55 11.98 -9.04
C MET A 159 13.10 12.00 -7.59
N LEU A 160 11.83 12.28 -7.31
CA LEU A 160 11.28 12.24 -5.95
C LEU A 160 11.40 10.85 -5.33
N ALA A 161 11.17 9.80 -6.09
CA ALA A 161 11.32 8.42 -5.61
C ALA A 161 12.76 8.16 -5.14
N LEU A 162 13.74 8.54 -5.95
CA LEU A 162 15.15 8.36 -5.61
C LEU A 162 15.55 9.23 -4.42
N ILE A 163 15.21 10.52 -4.45
CA ILE A 163 15.55 11.45 -3.35
C ILE A 163 14.96 10.93 -2.03
N VAL A 164 13.67 10.60 -1.99
CA VAL A 164 13.00 10.13 -0.77
C VAL A 164 13.57 8.80 -0.27
N ALA A 165 13.88 7.86 -1.18
CA ALA A 165 14.44 6.56 -0.79
C ALA A 165 15.87 6.69 -0.26
N PHE A 166 16.73 7.45 -0.96
CA PHE A 166 18.16 7.53 -0.61
C PHE A 166 18.45 8.52 0.51
N ALA A 167 17.60 9.54 0.70
CA ALA A 167 17.72 10.45 1.83
C ALA A 167 17.11 9.91 3.13
N ALA A 168 16.43 8.77 3.11
CA ALA A 168 15.71 8.25 4.28
C ALA A 168 16.57 8.06 5.52
N PRO A 169 17.78 7.46 5.47
CA PRO A 169 18.62 7.31 6.66
C PRO A 169 19.01 8.66 7.27
N LEU A 170 19.33 9.64 6.43
CA LEU A 170 19.71 11.00 6.84
C LEU A 170 18.49 11.73 7.44
N ALA A 171 17.32 11.58 6.82
CA ALA A 171 16.09 12.21 7.29
C ALA A 171 15.69 11.72 8.68
N TRP A 172 15.76 10.41 8.95
CA TRP A 172 15.38 9.87 10.25
C TRP A 172 16.33 10.27 11.37
N ASN A 173 17.60 10.51 11.05
CA ASN A 173 18.63 10.98 11.99
C ASN A 173 18.70 12.51 12.07
N SER A 174 17.91 13.25 11.27
CA SER A 174 17.94 14.71 11.24
C SER A 174 17.41 15.33 12.54
N PRO A 175 18.19 16.15 13.26
CA PRO A 175 17.70 16.88 14.43
C PRO A 175 16.52 17.79 14.10
N PHE A 176 16.54 18.43 12.92
CA PHE A 176 15.45 19.29 12.44
C PHE A 176 14.15 18.51 12.30
N LEU A 177 14.13 17.35 11.63
CA LEU A 177 12.91 16.56 11.49
C LEU A 177 12.42 15.98 12.82
N ASN A 178 13.34 15.67 13.73
CA ASN A 178 13.02 15.20 15.06
C ASN A 178 12.48 16.30 15.99
N SER A 179 12.73 17.58 15.72
CA SER A 179 12.19 18.71 16.47
C SER A 179 10.81 19.19 15.98
N LEU A 180 10.30 18.65 14.85
CA LEU A 180 9.01 19.04 14.30
C LEU A 180 7.85 18.68 15.25
N PRO A 181 6.72 19.42 15.18
CA PRO A 181 5.49 19.06 15.87
C PRO A 181 5.09 17.60 15.59
N LEU A 182 4.52 16.94 16.59
CA LEU A 182 4.23 15.50 16.60
C LEU A 182 3.53 15.02 15.31
N ALA A 183 2.53 15.75 14.81
CA ALA A 183 1.80 15.39 13.60
C ALA A 183 2.69 15.34 12.36
N LEU A 184 3.54 16.36 12.15
CA LEU A 184 4.46 16.42 11.02
C LEU A 184 5.57 15.38 11.15
N LYS A 185 6.14 15.23 12.35
CA LYS A 185 7.15 14.22 12.62
C LYS A 185 6.61 12.82 12.34
N SER A 186 5.43 12.47 12.84
CA SER A 186 4.78 11.19 12.61
C SER A 186 4.45 10.92 11.15
N ALA A 187 4.14 11.97 10.38
CA ALA A 187 3.89 11.86 8.95
C ALA A 187 5.16 11.61 8.15
N LEU A 188 6.27 12.24 8.51
CA LEU A 188 7.50 12.23 7.74
C LEU A 188 8.44 11.09 8.09
N ILE A 189 8.64 10.81 9.38
CA ILE A 189 9.62 9.84 9.89
C ILE A 189 8.99 8.91 10.92
N GLY A 190 9.59 7.72 11.12
CA GLY A 190 9.02 6.68 11.97
C GLY A 190 9.43 6.74 13.45
N THR A 191 10.19 7.73 13.89
CA THR A 191 10.70 7.84 15.27
C THR A 191 9.60 7.97 16.32
N THR A 192 8.37 8.31 15.92
CA THR A 192 7.17 8.35 16.78
C THR A 192 6.38 7.04 16.82
N GLY A 193 6.86 5.99 16.15
CA GLY A 193 6.17 4.69 16.02
C GLY A 193 5.33 4.53 14.75
N SER A 194 5.37 5.49 13.81
CA SER A 194 4.71 5.34 12.49
C SER A 194 5.31 4.16 11.73
N LEU A 195 4.44 3.23 11.30
CA LEU A 195 4.86 2.04 10.56
C LEU A 195 5.18 2.35 9.10
N PHE A 196 4.44 3.31 8.51
CA PHE A 196 4.56 3.69 7.11
C PHE A 196 4.64 5.22 6.95
N PRO A 197 5.65 5.90 7.54
CA PRO A 197 5.81 7.34 7.32
C PRO A 197 6.11 7.63 5.86
N LEU A 198 5.88 8.88 5.41
CA LEU A 198 6.10 9.29 4.02
C LEU A 198 7.54 9.02 3.55
N ILE A 199 8.52 9.18 4.43
CA ILE A 199 9.94 8.86 4.16
C ILE A 199 10.26 7.51 4.83
N PRO A 200 10.58 6.46 4.05
CA PRO A 200 10.77 6.38 2.60
C PRO A 200 9.55 5.86 1.81
N TRP A 201 8.42 5.58 2.43
CA TRP A 201 7.37 4.76 1.84
C TRP A 201 6.68 5.40 0.63
N SER A 202 6.60 6.73 0.55
CA SER A 202 6.08 7.42 -0.64
C SER A 202 6.93 7.17 -1.89
N ALA A 203 8.22 6.83 -1.74
CA ALA A 203 9.11 6.53 -2.85
C ALA A 203 8.59 5.38 -3.73
N TYR A 204 7.99 4.36 -3.13
CA TYR A 204 7.39 3.25 -3.90
C TYR A 204 6.23 3.71 -4.78
N ILE A 205 5.40 4.63 -4.28
CA ILE A 205 4.26 5.17 -5.01
C ILE A 205 4.74 6.10 -6.13
N PHE A 206 5.71 6.97 -5.86
CA PHE A 206 6.31 7.85 -6.87
C PHE A 206 6.97 7.03 -7.98
N LEU A 207 7.77 6.01 -7.64
CA LEU A 207 8.40 5.16 -8.64
C LEU A 207 7.36 4.34 -9.42
N GLY A 208 6.31 3.85 -8.75
CA GLY A 208 5.19 3.20 -9.41
C GLY A 208 4.53 4.09 -10.46
N ALA A 209 4.34 5.39 -10.15
CA ALA A 209 3.79 6.36 -11.10
C ALA A 209 4.73 6.59 -12.30
N THR A 210 6.05 6.67 -12.06
CA THR A 210 7.07 6.73 -13.13
C THR A 210 6.99 5.52 -14.05
N LEU A 211 7.00 4.30 -13.46
CA LEU A 211 6.94 3.05 -14.21
C LEU A 211 5.62 2.90 -14.99
N GLY A 212 4.49 3.34 -14.41
CA GLY A 212 3.19 3.35 -15.09
C GLY A 212 3.17 4.29 -16.30
N THR A 213 3.82 5.45 -16.17
CA THR A 213 3.94 6.40 -17.28
C THR A 213 4.87 5.86 -18.38
N ALA A 214 6.02 5.29 -17.99
CA ALA A 214 6.95 4.67 -18.93
C ALA A 214 6.30 3.48 -19.68
N TYR A 215 5.55 2.63 -18.97
CA TYR A 215 4.81 1.54 -19.57
C TYR A 215 3.79 2.03 -20.61
N ALA A 216 3.05 3.10 -20.31
CA ALA A 216 2.08 3.68 -21.24
C ALA A 216 2.77 4.29 -22.50
N ALA A 217 3.97 4.84 -22.36
CA ALA A 217 4.74 5.45 -23.44
C ALA A 217 5.26 4.41 -24.45
N VAL A 218 5.67 3.23 -23.98
CA VAL A 218 6.18 2.15 -24.84
C VAL A 218 5.07 1.47 -25.66
N GLY A 219 3.81 1.67 -25.29
CA GLY A 219 2.64 1.12 -25.98
C GLY A 219 2.34 -0.34 -25.64
N GLN A 220 1.09 -0.75 -25.90
CA GLN A 220 0.53 -2.04 -25.45
C GLN A 220 1.05 -3.29 -26.17
N SER A 221 1.94 -3.16 -27.13
CA SER A 221 2.42 -4.27 -27.95
C SER A 221 3.42 -5.20 -27.26
N THR A 222 3.51 -5.19 -25.92
CA THR A 222 4.69 -5.75 -25.25
C THR A 222 4.45 -6.71 -24.07
N PRO A 223 3.81 -7.87 -24.30
CA PRO A 223 4.05 -9.01 -23.41
C PRO A 223 5.54 -9.36 -23.29
N SER A 224 6.33 -9.08 -24.33
CA SER A 224 7.78 -9.25 -24.36
C SER A 224 8.51 -8.27 -23.42
N LEU A 225 8.10 -7.01 -23.33
CA LEU A 225 8.69 -6.04 -22.38
C LEU A 225 8.46 -6.48 -20.94
N LEU A 226 7.22 -6.82 -20.60
CA LEU A 226 6.89 -7.27 -19.25
C LEU A 226 7.59 -8.58 -18.89
N ARG A 227 7.80 -9.49 -19.84
CA ARG A 227 8.63 -10.69 -19.62
C ARG A 227 10.09 -10.35 -19.37
N ARG A 228 10.65 -9.34 -20.03
CA ARG A 228 12.01 -8.83 -19.74
C ARG A 228 12.11 -8.17 -18.36
N ALA A 229 10.99 -7.79 -17.76
CA ALA A 229 10.94 -7.30 -16.38
C ALA A 229 11.35 -8.38 -15.36
N ILE A 230 11.21 -9.67 -15.67
CA ILE A 230 11.65 -10.76 -14.76
C ILE A 230 13.16 -10.69 -14.53
N PRO A 231 14.04 -10.88 -15.55
CA PRO A 231 15.49 -10.86 -15.31
C PRO A 231 15.98 -9.50 -14.82
N PHE A 232 15.41 -8.40 -15.30
CA PHE A 232 15.75 -7.06 -14.80
C PHE A 232 15.37 -6.88 -13.33
N GLY A 233 14.16 -7.31 -12.94
CA GLY A 233 13.72 -7.25 -11.55
C GLY A 233 14.55 -8.14 -10.62
N LEU A 234 14.92 -9.36 -11.06
CA LEU A 234 15.82 -10.24 -10.33
C LEU A 234 17.22 -9.63 -10.18
N LEU A 235 17.73 -9.00 -11.23
CA LEU A 235 19.02 -8.28 -11.16
C LEU A 235 18.96 -7.16 -10.11
N LEU A 236 17.91 -6.34 -10.12
CA LEU A 236 17.72 -5.29 -9.11
C LEU A 236 17.57 -5.87 -7.69
N PHE A 237 16.85 -6.98 -7.56
CA PHE A 237 16.70 -7.66 -6.28
C PHE A 237 18.06 -8.11 -5.72
N VAL A 238 18.83 -8.84 -6.52
CA VAL A 238 20.15 -9.33 -6.12
C VAL A 238 21.12 -8.16 -5.87
N ALA A 239 21.14 -7.16 -6.75
CA ALA A 239 21.96 -5.96 -6.58
C ALA A 239 21.59 -5.21 -5.29
N GLY A 240 20.27 -5.07 -5.01
CA GLY A 240 19.82 -4.45 -3.78
C GLY A 240 20.31 -5.18 -2.53
N ILE A 241 20.26 -6.50 -2.50
CA ILE A 241 20.80 -7.27 -1.37
C ILE A 241 22.34 -7.14 -1.30
N ALA A 242 23.05 -7.22 -2.42
CA ALA A 242 24.50 -7.09 -2.47
C ALA A 242 25.02 -5.71 -2.02
N LEU A 243 24.20 -4.66 -2.14
CA LEU A 243 24.55 -3.28 -1.75
C LEU A 243 24.45 -3.02 -0.23
N GLU A 244 24.11 -4.00 0.59
CA GLU A 244 23.98 -3.84 2.05
C GLU A 244 25.26 -3.26 2.67
N GLY A 245 26.41 -3.84 2.36
CA GLY A 245 27.71 -3.36 2.87
C GLY A 245 28.03 -1.93 2.45
N VAL A 246 27.71 -1.56 1.20
CA VAL A 246 27.90 -0.19 0.68
C VAL A 246 26.96 0.78 1.40
N SER A 247 25.72 0.41 1.61
CA SER A 247 24.73 1.22 2.34
C SER A 247 25.17 1.46 3.78
N LEU A 248 25.69 0.43 4.46
CA LEU A 248 26.21 0.53 5.81
C LEU A 248 27.45 1.46 5.88
N HIS A 249 28.31 1.39 4.88
CA HIS A 249 29.49 2.26 4.81
C HIS A 249 29.13 3.74 4.61
N ILE A 250 28.14 4.03 3.77
CA ILE A 250 27.74 5.42 3.45
C ILE A 250 26.92 6.05 4.58
N TYR A 251 25.96 5.32 5.11
CA TYR A 251 24.94 5.86 6.03
C TYR A 251 25.17 5.48 7.50
N GLY A 252 26.10 4.55 7.77
CA GLY A 252 26.25 3.95 9.09
C GLY A 252 25.07 3.03 9.46
N PRO A 253 24.96 2.64 10.75
CA PRO A 253 23.85 1.83 11.24
C PRO A 253 22.51 2.53 11.00
N ALA A 254 21.63 1.89 10.25
CA ALA A 254 20.30 2.37 9.93
C ALA A 254 19.26 1.27 10.17
N ASN A 255 17.99 1.64 10.29
CA ASN A 255 16.93 0.65 10.43
C ASN A 255 16.81 -0.14 9.12
N PHE A 256 17.27 -1.41 9.14
CA PHE A 256 17.30 -2.29 7.96
C PHE A 256 15.95 -2.29 7.22
N TRP A 257 14.84 -2.51 7.93
CA TRP A 257 13.54 -2.68 7.33
C TRP A 257 12.88 -1.38 6.85
N LEU A 258 13.26 -0.25 7.43
CA LEU A 258 12.50 0.98 7.25
C LEU A 258 13.23 2.03 6.42
N THR A 259 14.54 2.16 6.57
CA THR A 259 15.26 3.32 6.00
C THR A 259 16.35 2.97 5.00
N THR A 260 16.76 1.71 4.86
CA THR A 260 17.91 1.37 4.04
C THR A 260 17.63 1.46 2.53
N PRO A 261 18.43 2.23 1.77
CA PRO A 261 18.24 2.40 0.33
C PRO A 261 18.41 1.10 -0.47
N HIS A 262 19.32 0.22 -0.07
CA HIS A 262 19.56 -1.05 -0.75
C HIS A 262 18.30 -1.95 -0.70
N LEU A 263 17.58 -1.96 0.43
CA LEU A 263 16.32 -2.71 0.53
C LEU A 263 15.21 -2.09 -0.32
N PHE A 264 15.21 -0.75 -0.52
CA PHE A 264 14.32 -0.12 -1.50
C PHE A 264 14.57 -0.67 -2.91
N VAL A 265 15.84 -0.78 -3.34
CA VAL A 265 16.20 -1.33 -4.65
C VAL A 265 15.77 -2.79 -4.77
N ALA A 266 16.05 -3.62 -3.74
CA ALA A 266 15.62 -5.03 -3.72
C ALA A 266 14.10 -5.16 -3.82
N ARG A 267 13.34 -4.37 -3.07
CA ARG A 267 11.86 -4.39 -3.08
C ARG A 267 11.29 -3.99 -4.43
N ILE A 268 11.84 -2.98 -5.07
CA ILE A 268 11.43 -2.59 -6.43
C ILE A 268 11.78 -3.68 -7.44
N GLY A 269 12.95 -4.30 -7.30
CA GLY A 269 13.33 -5.47 -8.09
C GLY A 269 12.30 -6.59 -7.97
N PHE A 270 11.89 -6.94 -6.76
CA PHE A 270 10.85 -7.93 -6.50
C PHE A 270 9.49 -7.55 -7.14
N VAL A 271 9.03 -6.31 -6.97
CA VAL A 271 7.78 -5.84 -7.59
C VAL A 271 7.84 -5.93 -9.12
N THR A 272 8.96 -5.53 -9.70
CA THR A 272 9.17 -5.57 -11.15
C THR A 272 9.18 -7.01 -11.68
N ALA A 273 9.89 -7.91 -11.01
CA ALA A 273 9.90 -9.34 -11.35
C ALA A 273 8.49 -9.96 -11.20
N SER A 274 7.76 -9.60 -10.14
CA SER A 274 6.39 -10.08 -9.91
C SER A 274 5.42 -9.65 -11.01
N LEU A 275 5.53 -8.43 -11.53
CA LEU A 275 4.74 -7.96 -12.67
C LEU A 275 5.07 -8.75 -13.94
N GLY A 276 6.35 -9.00 -14.20
CA GLY A 276 6.79 -9.83 -15.31
C GLY A 276 6.28 -11.27 -15.19
N LEU A 277 6.41 -11.88 -14.01
CA LEU A 277 5.93 -13.23 -13.73
C LEU A 277 4.40 -13.32 -13.88
N ALA A 278 3.66 -12.35 -13.35
CA ALA A 278 2.21 -12.30 -13.48
C ALA A 278 1.77 -12.25 -14.95
N THR A 279 2.48 -11.50 -15.79
CA THR A 279 2.22 -11.46 -17.25
C THR A 279 2.51 -12.81 -17.92
N PHE A 280 3.51 -13.54 -17.42
CA PHE A 280 3.80 -14.89 -17.92
C PHE A 280 2.71 -15.88 -17.49
N LEU A 281 2.26 -15.79 -16.24
CA LEU A 281 1.26 -16.69 -15.65
C LEU A 281 -0.16 -16.40 -16.14
N GLU A 282 -0.44 -15.19 -16.62
CA GLU A 282 -1.77 -14.77 -17.08
C GLU A 282 -2.38 -15.76 -18.10
N ARG A 283 -1.55 -16.33 -18.99
CA ARG A 283 -1.97 -17.30 -20.00
C ARG A 283 -2.36 -18.68 -19.44
N PHE A 284 -1.98 -18.99 -18.22
CA PHE A 284 -2.30 -20.26 -17.54
C PHE A 284 -3.44 -20.11 -16.51
N LEU A 285 -4.05 -18.94 -16.42
CA LEU A 285 -5.10 -18.70 -15.47
C LEU A 285 -6.32 -19.56 -15.75
N LEU A 286 -6.70 -20.37 -14.78
CA LEU A 286 -7.97 -21.10 -14.76
C LEU A 286 -9.16 -20.21 -14.40
N VAL A 287 -8.89 -19.01 -13.88
CA VAL A 287 -9.89 -18.05 -13.42
C VAL A 287 -10.00 -16.92 -14.45
N SER A 288 -11.23 -16.47 -14.71
CA SER A 288 -11.45 -15.40 -15.68
C SER A 288 -10.75 -14.10 -15.28
N PRO A 289 -10.20 -13.32 -16.22
CA PRO A 289 -9.62 -12.00 -15.93
C PRO A 289 -10.58 -11.06 -15.22
N ARG A 290 -11.89 -11.18 -15.47
CA ARG A 290 -12.94 -10.40 -14.80
C ARG A 290 -13.05 -10.72 -13.31
N ALA A 291 -12.87 -11.98 -12.91
CA ALA A 291 -12.87 -12.39 -11.49
C ALA A 291 -11.64 -11.83 -10.78
N VAL A 292 -10.44 -11.94 -11.37
CA VAL A 292 -9.21 -11.33 -10.83
C VAL A 292 -9.39 -9.82 -10.66
N GLN A 293 -9.95 -9.16 -11.67
CA GLN A 293 -10.26 -7.74 -11.60
C GLN A 293 -11.20 -7.41 -10.46
N SER A 294 -12.27 -8.20 -10.28
CA SER A 294 -13.25 -7.98 -9.21
C SER A 294 -12.60 -8.06 -7.83
N LEU A 295 -11.70 -9.02 -7.62
CA LEU A 295 -10.93 -9.15 -6.37
C LEU A 295 -9.98 -7.96 -6.16
N ALA A 296 -9.23 -7.58 -7.18
CA ALA A 296 -8.26 -6.48 -7.10
C ALA A 296 -8.92 -5.12 -6.80
N GLU A 297 -10.14 -4.89 -7.30
CA GLU A 297 -10.92 -3.67 -7.06
C GLU A 297 -11.34 -3.51 -5.59
N GLU A 298 -11.46 -4.61 -4.85
CA GLU A 298 -11.91 -4.63 -3.45
C GLU A 298 -10.77 -4.73 -2.44
N SER A 299 -9.53 -4.51 -2.86
CA SER A 299 -8.36 -4.60 -1.97
C SER A 299 -8.45 -3.68 -0.74
N LEU A 300 -9.09 -2.51 -0.85
CA LEU A 300 -9.32 -1.63 0.29
C LEU A 300 -10.35 -2.21 1.27
N LEU A 301 -11.40 -2.84 0.78
CA LEU A 301 -12.39 -3.52 1.62
C LEU A 301 -11.73 -4.65 2.41
N VAL A 302 -10.96 -5.50 1.73
CA VAL A 302 -10.21 -6.59 2.38
C VAL A 302 -9.22 -6.03 3.39
N TYR A 303 -8.48 -4.96 3.05
CA TYR A 303 -7.58 -4.30 4.00
C TYR A 303 -8.31 -3.88 5.27
N PHE A 304 -9.43 -3.17 5.14
CA PHE A 304 -10.16 -2.67 6.30
C PHE A 304 -10.75 -3.80 7.14
N VAL A 305 -11.47 -4.72 6.48
CA VAL A 305 -12.20 -5.78 7.19
C VAL A 305 -11.25 -6.73 7.94
N HIS A 306 -10.14 -7.18 7.31
CA HIS A 306 -9.24 -8.10 8.00
C HIS A 306 -8.48 -7.44 9.16
N VAL A 307 -8.11 -6.14 9.03
CA VAL A 307 -7.46 -5.41 10.14
C VAL A 307 -8.40 -5.27 11.33
N VAL A 308 -9.66 -4.87 11.08
CA VAL A 308 -10.70 -4.77 12.12
C VAL A 308 -10.99 -6.13 12.76
N LEU A 309 -11.02 -7.20 11.96
CA LEU A 309 -11.25 -8.55 12.47
C LEU A 309 -10.08 -9.07 13.33
N LEU A 310 -8.85 -8.85 12.88
CA LEU A 310 -7.66 -9.36 13.54
C LEU A 310 -7.24 -8.54 14.76
N TYR A 311 -7.12 -7.23 14.59
CA TYR A 311 -6.59 -6.34 15.63
C TYR A 311 -7.69 -5.70 16.47
N GLY A 312 -8.93 -5.79 16.00
CA GLY A 312 -10.05 -5.07 16.59
C GLY A 312 -10.09 -3.61 16.11
N SER A 313 -11.09 -2.94 16.60
CA SER A 313 -11.30 -1.52 16.39
C SER A 313 -12.01 -0.96 17.64
N ARG A 314 -12.34 0.31 17.60
CA ARG A 314 -13.22 0.88 18.59
C ARG A 314 -14.58 0.16 18.73
N TRP A 315 -15.06 -0.41 17.63
CA TRP A 315 -16.39 -1.03 17.54
C TRP A 315 -16.43 -2.50 17.94
N ASN A 316 -15.27 -3.18 17.94
CA ASN A 316 -15.16 -4.61 18.24
C ASN A 316 -13.79 -4.98 18.81
N PRO A 317 -13.72 -5.91 19.73
CA PRO A 317 -12.48 -6.62 20.02
C PRO A 317 -12.11 -7.51 18.83
N GLY A 318 -10.82 -7.58 18.48
CA GLY A 318 -10.32 -8.43 17.42
C GLY A 318 -9.90 -9.82 17.91
N LEU A 319 -9.58 -10.70 16.98
CA LEU A 319 -9.06 -12.04 17.32
C LEU A 319 -7.81 -11.97 18.21
N LYS A 320 -7.02 -10.89 18.12
CA LYS A 320 -5.88 -10.65 18.99
C LYS A 320 -6.24 -10.64 20.47
N GLN A 321 -7.39 -10.05 20.83
CA GLN A 321 -7.83 -9.96 22.20
C GLN A 321 -8.46 -11.27 22.73
N TYR A 322 -9.07 -12.05 21.83
CA TYR A 322 -9.69 -13.34 22.19
C TYR A 322 -8.71 -14.51 22.23
N ILE A 323 -7.83 -14.59 21.25
CA ILE A 323 -6.94 -15.74 21.05
C ILE A 323 -5.52 -15.38 21.46
N GLY A 324 -5.04 -14.19 21.06
CA GLY A 324 -3.66 -13.76 21.26
C GLY A 324 -2.65 -14.66 20.54
N CYS A 325 -1.40 -14.57 20.96
CA CYS A 325 -0.30 -15.35 20.37
C CYS A 325 -0.20 -16.76 21.01
N THR A 326 -1.24 -17.58 20.89
CA THR A 326 -1.33 -18.90 21.54
C THR A 326 -1.36 -20.07 20.56
N MET A 327 -1.42 -19.83 19.26
CA MET A 327 -1.56 -20.89 18.26
C MET A 327 -0.21 -21.41 17.77
N GLY A 328 -0.05 -22.74 17.76
CA GLY A 328 1.04 -23.38 17.03
C GLY A 328 0.87 -23.21 15.51
N LEU A 329 1.95 -23.46 14.76
CA LEU A 329 2.04 -23.20 13.33
C LEU A 329 0.90 -23.83 12.51
N ALA A 330 0.57 -25.10 12.76
CA ALA A 330 -0.47 -25.82 12.00
C ALA A 330 -1.85 -25.17 12.14
N HIS A 331 -2.28 -24.86 13.37
CA HIS A 331 -3.56 -24.20 13.63
C HIS A 331 -3.60 -22.78 13.08
N ALA A 332 -2.49 -22.03 13.22
CA ALA A 332 -2.38 -20.69 12.66
C ALA A 332 -2.46 -20.71 11.12
N CYS A 333 -1.81 -21.66 10.44
CA CYS A 333 -1.91 -21.85 9.00
C CYS A 333 -3.33 -22.24 8.54
N LEU A 334 -4.02 -23.10 9.29
CA LEU A 334 -5.42 -23.45 8.99
C LEU A 334 -6.29 -22.19 9.03
N LEU A 335 -6.15 -21.37 10.08
CA LEU A 335 -6.93 -20.14 10.21
C LEU A 335 -6.55 -19.10 9.13
N VAL A 336 -5.29 -19.06 8.71
CA VAL A 336 -4.87 -18.26 7.52
C VAL A 336 -5.67 -18.67 6.29
N ILE A 337 -5.77 -19.97 6.00
CA ILE A 337 -6.52 -20.47 4.83
C ILE A 337 -7.99 -20.05 4.94
N VAL A 338 -8.60 -20.23 6.09
CA VAL A 338 -10.00 -19.84 6.33
C VAL A 338 -10.17 -18.32 6.12
N LEU A 339 -9.35 -17.50 6.76
CA LEU A 339 -9.47 -16.04 6.66
C LEU A 339 -9.20 -15.53 5.25
N VAL A 340 -8.18 -16.03 4.56
CA VAL A 340 -7.91 -15.66 3.16
C VAL A 340 -9.12 -16.01 2.30
N THR A 341 -9.67 -17.23 2.44
CA THR A 341 -10.85 -17.65 1.67
C THR A 341 -12.05 -16.75 1.94
N VAL A 342 -12.35 -16.47 3.20
CA VAL A 342 -13.45 -15.57 3.59
C VAL A 342 -13.24 -14.16 3.02
N MET A 343 -12.03 -13.62 3.07
CA MET A 343 -11.73 -12.29 2.53
C MET A 343 -11.87 -12.25 1.00
N LEU A 344 -11.42 -13.27 0.29
CA LEU A 344 -11.57 -13.35 -1.17
C LEU A 344 -13.05 -13.50 -1.57
N MET A 345 -13.80 -14.33 -0.86
CA MET A 345 -15.26 -14.44 -1.07
C MET A 345 -15.97 -13.12 -0.79
N THR A 346 -15.64 -12.46 0.32
CA THR A 346 -16.21 -11.14 0.65
C THR A 346 -15.92 -10.13 -0.46
N ALA A 347 -14.69 -10.06 -0.96
CA ALA A 347 -14.32 -9.19 -2.07
C ALA A 347 -15.13 -9.48 -3.34
N PHE A 348 -15.22 -10.77 -3.71
CA PHE A 348 -15.91 -11.20 -4.92
C PHE A 348 -17.42 -10.89 -4.86
N TYR A 349 -18.11 -11.30 -3.79
CA TYR A 349 -19.55 -11.08 -3.65
C TYR A 349 -19.90 -9.60 -3.47
N TRP A 350 -19.07 -8.83 -2.75
CA TRP A 350 -19.25 -7.40 -2.62
C TRP A 350 -19.12 -6.67 -3.96
N ASN A 351 -18.12 -7.04 -4.78
CA ASN A 351 -17.96 -6.47 -6.10
C ASN A 351 -19.14 -6.80 -7.01
N ARG A 352 -19.64 -8.03 -6.96
CA ARG A 352 -20.82 -8.45 -7.68
C ARG A 352 -22.05 -7.69 -7.22
N MET A 353 -22.29 -7.60 -5.92
CA MET A 353 -23.43 -6.84 -5.37
C MET A 353 -23.41 -5.36 -5.76
N LYS A 354 -22.23 -4.73 -5.83
CA LYS A 354 -22.12 -3.34 -6.32
C LYS A 354 -22.54 -3.18 -7.78
N LYS A 355 -22.32 -4.20 -8.60
CA LYS A 355 -22.69 -4.18 -10.03
C LYS A 355 -24.14 -4.53 -10.24
N ASP A 356 -24.63 -5.58 -9.58
CA ASP A 356 -25.97 -6.12 -9.77
C ASP A 356 -27.03 -5.28 -9.00
N HIS A 357 -26.67 -4.76 -7.82
CA HIS A 357 -27.58 -4.02 -6.92
C HIS A 357 -26.96 -2.71 -6.41
N PRO A 358 -26.74 -1.69 -7.29
CA PRO A 358 -26.00 -0.47 -6.92
C PRO A 358 -26.70 0.36 -5.84
N ARG A 359 -28.05 0.34 -5.78
CA ARG A 359 -28.84 1.03 -4.74
C ARG A 359 -28.63 0.38 -3.38
N LEU A 360 -28.73 -0.95 -3.28
CA LEU A 360 -28.53 -1.69 -2.05
C LEU A 360 -27.10 -1.50 -1.52
N SER A 361 -26.09 -1.58 -2.39
CA SER A 361 -24.70 -1.36 -1.99
C SER A 361 -24.46 0.07 -1.48
N SER A 362 -25.18 1.06 -2.00
CA SER A 362 -25.10 2.44 -1.52
C SER A 362 -25.74 2.60 -0.15
N VAL A 363 -26.91 2.00 0.07
CA VAL A 363 -27.62 2.00 1.36
C VAL A 363 -26.74 1.33 2.43
N LEU A 364 -26.17 0.15 2.15
CA LEU A 364 -25.31 -0.55 3.09
C LEU A 364 -24.04 0.25 3.46
N ARG A 365 -23.44 0.96 2.48
CA ARG A 365 -22.29 1.85 2.76
C ARG A 365 -22.70 3.03 3.65
N LEU A 366 -23.84 3.65 3.38
CA LEU A 366 -24.34 4.76 4.21
C LEU A 366 -24.71 4.27 5.61
N ALA A 367 -25.34 3.11 5.74
CA ALA A 367 -25.66 2.50 7.02
C ALA A 367 -24.39 2.18 7.83
N ALA A 368 -23.35 1.63 7.18
CA ALA A 368 -22.08 1.35 7.82
C ALA A 368 -21.36 2.63 8.30
N VAL A 369 -21.37 3.69 7.48
CA VAL A 369 -20.82 5.00 7.85
C VAL A 369 -21.63 5.63 8.98
N GLY A 370 -22.96 5.56 8.91
CA GLY A 370 -23.86 6.07 9.96
C GLY A 370 -23.67 5.33 11.28
N ALA A 371 -23.61 4.00 11.26
CA ALA A 371 -23.33 3.19 12.45
C ALA A 371 -21.96 3.50 13.05
N ALA A 372 -20.93 3.67 12.20
CA ALA A 372 -19.61 4.08 12.65
C ALA A 372 -19.63 5.47 13.27
N ALA A 373 -20.34 6.43 12.67
CA ALA A 373 -20.48 7.79 13.23
C ALA A 373 -21.21 7.81 14.59
N LEU A 374 -22.31 7.06 14.71
CA LEU A 374 -23.07 6.94 15.97
C LEU A 374 -22.25 6.28 17.08
N ALA A 375 -21.43 5.30 16.72
CA ALA A 375 -20.54 4.67 17.69
C ALA A 375 -19.38 5.59 18.13
N VAL A 376 -19.15 6.71 17.44
CA VAL A 376 -18.09 7.69 17.70
C VAL A 376 -18.63 8.91 18.46
N ALA A 377 -19.89 9.21 18.34
CA ALA A 377 -20.57 10.26 19.10
C ALA A 377 -20.80 9.86 20.57
#